data_2b436bb59df3f7c486ba3229b9e7d280
#
_entry.id   2b436bb59df3f7c486ba3229b9e7d280
#
_cell.length_a   1.000
_cell.length_b   1.000
_cell.length_c   1.000
_cell.angle_alpha   90.00
_cell.angle_beta   90.00
_cell.angle_gamma   90.00
#
_symmetry.space_group_name_H-M   'P 1'
#
loop_
_entity.id
_entity.type
_entity.pdbx_description
1 polymer ?
#
loop_
_entity_poly.entity_id
_entity_poly.type
_entity_poly.pdbx_seq_one_letter_code
_entity_poly.pdbx_strand_id
1 'polypeptide(L)'
;MRPMVLALLVLLVASACGGAAANRVADIAGIVTNVSGRTDGVTVLVESDPSTPTSGAKAAVAVTSGTRITRRAQGGDVAATARELTPGVQVEVWFDGPAAMSYPIQAKALAVVIVR
;
A
#
# COMPACT_ATOMS: atom_id res chain seq x y z
N MET A 1 11.30 -41.48 -41.34
CA MET A 1 11.01 -41.17 -40.26
C MET A 1 11.11 -39.83 -39.92
N ARG A 2 10.44 -39.35 -39.21
CA ARG A 2 10.36 -38.12 -38.92
C ARG A 2 10.75 -37.78 -37.64
N PRO A 3 11.50 -36.81 -37.40
CA PRO A 3 11.81 -36.40 -36.08
C PRO A 3 10.59 -35.84 -35.41
N MET A 4 10.44 -36.24 -34.22
CA MET A 4 9.52 -35.61 -33.38
C MET A 4 10.06 -34.29 -32.91
N VAL A 5 9.47 -33.28 -33.33
CA VAL A 5 9.78 -31.99 -32.77
C VAL A 5 9.05 -31.86 -31.45
N LEU A 6 9.80 -31.97 -30.43
CA LEU A 6 9.25 -31.71 -29.13
C LEU A 6 9.25 -30.22 -28.93
N ALA A 7 8.12 -29.63 -29.08
CA ALA A 7 8.00 -28.24 -28.73
C ALA A 7 8.10 -28.13 -27.23
N LEU A 8 9.23 -27.72 -26.75
CA LEU A 8 9.35 -27.45 -25.34
C LEU A 8 8.66 -26.16 -25.05
N LEU A 9 7.49 -26.28 -24.55
CA LEU A 9 6.77 -25.12 -24.09
C LEU A 9 7.37 -24.71 -22.77
N VAL A 10 8.24 -23.75 -22.81
CA VAL A 10 8.72 -23.16 -21.57
C VAL A 10 7.64 -22.23 -21.06
N LEU A 11 6.94 -22.71 -20.10
CA LEU A 11 5.98 -21.88 -19.43
C LEU A 11 6.74 -20.97 -18.48
N LEU A 12 6.95 -19.78 -18.91
CA LEU A 12 7.57 -18.81 -18.04
C LEU A 12 6.50 -18.29 -17.11
N VAL A 13 6.51 -18.80 -15.92
CA VAL A 13 5.64 -18.25 -14.90
C VAL A 13 6.36 -17.06 -14.32
N ALA A 14 5.98 -15.91 -14.76
CA ALA A 14 6.42 -14.70 -14.11
C ALA A 14 5.68 -14.59 -12.79
N SER A 15 6.34 -14.97 -11.73
CA SER A 15 5.78 -14.72 -10.43
C SER A 15 5.88 -13.22 -10.17
N ALA A 16 4.77 -12.61 -9.97
CA ALA A 16 4.73 -11.21 -9.62
C ALA A 16 5.21 -11.07 -8.18
N CYS A 17 6.50 -10.89 -8.04
CA CYS A 17 7.09 -10.70 -6.76
C CYS A 17 6.71 -9.38 -6.22
N GLY A 18 6.09 -8.90 -5.62
CA GLY A 18 5.72 -7.56 -5.16
C GLY A 18 4.24 -7.41 -5.06
N GLY A 19 3.51 -8.43 -5.46
CA GLY A 19 2.07 -8.37 -5.43
C GLY A 19 1.43 -8.74 -4.12
N ALA A 20 2.21 -9.04 -3.07
CA ALA A 20 1.64 -9.51 -1.82
C ALA A 20 0.67 -8.50 -1.20
N ALA A 21 0.99 -7.21 -1.26
CA ALA A 21 0.10 -6.17 -0.75
C ALA A 21 -1.13 -6.02 -1.64
N ALA A 22 -0.97 -6.12 -2.96
CA ALA A 22 -2.08 -5.96 -3.89
C ALA A 22 -3.09 -7.09 -3.84
N ASN A 23 -2.70 -8.26 -3.30
CA ASN A 23 -3.55 -9.44 -3.25
C ASN A 23 -4.40 -9.52 -1.99
N ARG A 24 -4.30 -8.57 -1.12
CA ARG A 24 -5.11 -8.54 0.09
C ARG A 24 -5.75 -7.17 0.27
N VAL A 25 -6.80 -7.15 1.03
CA VAL A 25 -7.51 -5.93 1.35
C VAL A 25 -6.59 -5.04 2.20
N ALA A 26 -6.66 -3.76 2.00
CA ALA A 26 -5.89 -2.81 2.81
C ALA A 26 -6.22 -2.95 4.29
N ASP A 27 -5.21 -2.79 5.12
CA ASP A 27 -5.40 -2.86 6.57
C ASP A 27 -6.17 -1.65 7.10
N ILE A 28 -6.02 -0.51 6.45
CA ILE A 28 -6.86 0.66 6.70
C ILE A 28 -7.05 1.44 5.41
N ALA A 29 -8.25 1.94 5.22
CA ALA A 29 -8.57 2.83 4.11
C ALA A 29 -9.28 4.06 4.68
N GLY A 30 -8.80 5.24 4.35
CA GLY A 30 -9.36 6.45 4.92
C GLY A 30 -8.67 7.69 4.41
N ILE A 31 -8.72 8.72 5.22
CA ILE A 31 -8.24 10.04 4.87
C ILE A 31 -7.05 10.37 5.77
N VAL A 32 -6.01 10.92 5.17
CA VAL A 32 -4.89 11.47 5.93
C VAL A 32 -5.37 12.71 6.66
N THR A 33 -5.23 12.72 7.98
CA THR A 33 -5.66 13.85 8.78
C THR A 33 -4.49 14.61 9.38
N ASN A 34 -3.32 13.99 9.47
CA ASN A 34 -2.13 14.66 9.97
C ASN A 34 -0.89 13.97 9.42
N VAL A 35 0.15 14.75 9.22
CA VAL A 35 1.46 14.26 8.78
C VAL A 35 2.50 14.91 9.65
N SER A 36 3.38 14.11 10.24
CA SER A 36 4.47 14.61 11.07
C SER A 36 5.75 13.87 10.71
N GLY A 37 6.89 14.50 10.95
CA GLY A 37 8.19 13.91 10.67
C GLY A 37 8.95 14.68 9.63
N ARG A 38 10.07 14.11 9.22
CA ARG A 38 11.00 14.74 8.30
C ARG A 38 11.34 13.82 7.14
N THR A 39 12.34 14.20 6.37
CA THR A 39 12.71 13.54 5.13
C THR A 39 13.05 12.06 5.26
N ASP A 40 13.51 11.62 6.42
CA ASP A 40 13.90 10.21 6.59
C ASP A 40 12.77 9.33 7.00
N GLY A 41 11.63 9.88 7.31
CA GLY A 41 10.45 9.11 7.68
C GLY A 41 9.39 10.02 8.22
N VAL A 42 8.16 9.76 7.81
CA VAL A 42 7.01 10.53 8.27
C VAL A 42 6.03 9.59 8.94
N THR A 43 5.29 10.12 9.89
CA THR A 43 4.15 9.42 10.46
C THR A 43 2.88 10.07 9.92
N VAL A 44 2.05 9.25 9.33
CA VAL A 44 0.81 9.69 8.70
C VAL A 44 -0.33 9.17 9.54
N LEU A 45 -1.19 10.05 9.99
CA LEU A 45 -2.39 9.66 10.71
C LEU A 45 -3.51 9.47 9.70
N VAL A 46 -4.05 8.26 9.64
CA VAL A 46 -5.13 7.90 8.73
C VAL A 46 -6.37 7.59 9.55
N GLU A 47 -7.46 8.23 9.23
CA GLU A 47 -8.75 7.95 9.85
C GLU A 47 -9.68 7.33 8.81
N SER A 48 -10.26 6.20 9.18
CA SER A 48 -11.13 5.47 8.26
C SER A 48 -12.34 6.28 7.86
N ASP A 49 -12.62 6.23 6.57
CA ASP A 49 -13.85 6.76 6.04
C ASP A 49 -15.01 5.84 6.47
N PRO A 50 -16.15 6.38 6.89
CA PRO A 50 -17.30 5.54 7.24
C PRO A 50 -17.79 4.62 6.13
N SER A 51 -17.48 4.96 4.89
CA SER A 51 -17.88 4.14 3.73
C SER A 51 -16.93 2.99 3.45
N THR A 52 -15.84 2.84 4.20
CA THR A 52 -14.85 1.78 3.96
C THR A 52 -15.07 0.60 4.91
N PRO A 53 -14.54 -0.59 4.56
CA PRO A 53 -14.63 -1.75 5.44
C PRO A 53 -13.91 -1.58 6.78
N THR A 54 -13.01 -0.60 6.89
CA THR A 54 -12.25 -0.33 8.11
C THR A 54 -12.87 0.80 8.93
N SER A 55 -14.13 1.08 8.73
CA SER A 55 -14.85 2.18 9.40
C SER A 55 -14.58 2.18 10.90
N GLY A 56 -14.29 3.36 11.43
CA GLY A 56 -14.01 3.55 12.85
C GLY A 56 -12.55 3.36 13.25
N ALA A 57 -11.70 2.92 12.34
CA ALA A 57 -10.29 2.73 12.65
C ALA A 57 -9.52 4.05 12.51
N LYS A 58 -8.44 4.13 13.27
CA LYS A 58 -7.50 5.24 13.18
C LYS A 58 -6.10 4.65 13.34
N ALA A 59 -5.19 5.00 12.46
CA ALA A 59 -3.84 4.46 12.50
C ALA A 59 -2.79 5.54 12.31
N ALA A 60 -1.78 5.50 13.15
CA ALA A 60 -0.55 6.27 12.97
C ALA A 60 0.43 5.37 12.24
N VAL A 61 0.70 5.68 10.99
CA VAL A 61 1.44 4.80 10.10
C VAL A 61 2.80 5.40 9.80
N ALA A 62 3.84 4.64 10.08
CA ALA A 62 5.21 5.07 9.78
C ALA A 62 5.50 4.79 8.31
N VAL A 63 5.77 5.84 7.56
CA VAL A 63 6.16 5.78 6.16
C VAL A 63 7.66 5.99 6.07
N THR A 64 8.37 4.98 5.59
CA THR A 64 9.83 4.98 5.54
C THR A 64 10.30 4.85 4.09
N SER A 65 11.60 4.84 3.89
CA SER A 65 12.17 4.61 2.56
C SER A 65 11.81 3.24 2.01
N GLY A 66 11.45 2.29 2.87
CA GLY A 66 11.02 0.96 2.44
C GLY A 66 9.54 0.86 2.11
N THR A 67 8.79 1.93 2.32
CA THR A 67 7.35 1.94 2.00
C THR A 67 7.16 2.21 0.52
N ARG A 68 6.34 1.39 -0.12
CA ARG A 68 5.98 1.61 -1.51
C ARG A 68 4.80 2.56 -1.56
N ILE A 69 4.97 3.66 -2.28
CA ILE A 69 3.91 4.67 -2.41
C ILE A 69 3.54 4.79 -3.87
N THR A 70 2.27 4.62 -4.16
CA THR A 70 1.75 4.77 -5.52
C THR A 70 0.48 5.61 -5.49
N ARG A 71 0.12 6.14 -6.63
CA ARG A 71 -1.13 6.86 -6.84
C ARG A 71 -1.94 6.14 -7.89
N ARG A 72 -3.20 5.93 -7.60
CA ARG A 72 -4.11 5.27 -8.53
C ARG A 72 -4.41 6.18 -9.70
N ALA A 73 -4.25 5.66 -10.91
CA ALA A 73 -4.49 6.40 -12.15
C ALA A 73 -5.20 5.49 -13.15
N GLN A 74 -5.75 6.09 -14.18
CA GLN A 74 -6.29 5.30 -15.29
C GLN A 74 -5.15 4.51 -15.92
N GLY A 75 -5.35 3.25 -16.16
CA GLY A 75 -4.33 2.40 -16.75
C GLY A 75 -3.36 1.80 -15.75
N GLY A 76 -3.50 2.09 -14.46
CA GLY A 76 -2.70 1.47 -13.42
C GLY A 76 -2.08 2.48 -12.48
N ASP A 77 -1.48 1.97 -11.42
CA ASP A 77 -0.89 2.81 -10.40
C ASP A 77 0.44 3.39 -10.89
N VAL A 78 0.71 4.62 -10.52
CA VAL A 78 1.97 5.31 -10.85
C VAL A 78 2.72 5.59 -9.56
N ALA A 79 4.04 5.66 -9.65
CA ALA A 79 4.87 5.94 -8.49
C ALA A 79 4.56 7.31 -7.90
N ALA A 80 4.56 7.37 -6.58
CA ALA A 80 4.32 8.61 -5.85
C ALA A 80 5.33 8.73 -4.72
N THR A 81 5.33 9.86 -4.05
CA THR A 81 6.28 10.14 -2.98
C THR A 81 5.54 10.48 -1.70
N ALA A 82 6.27 10.41 -0.59
CA ALA A 82 5.70 10.76 0.71
C ALA A 82 5.21 12.20 0.79
N ARG A 83 5.74 13.08 -0.04
CA ARG A 83 5.30 14.48 -0.09
C ARG A 83 3.86 14.62 -0.55
N GLU A 84 3.35 13.63 -1.26
CA GLU A 84 1.97 13.66 -1.74
C GLU A 84 0.98 13.21 -0.67
N LEU A 85 1.48 12.70 0.46
CA LEU A 85 0.65 12.31 1.58
C LEU A 85 0.36 13.52 2.46
N THR A 86 -0.60 14.30 2.04
CA THR A 86 -0.98 15.54 2.74
C THR A 86 -2.37 15.39 3.33
N PRO A 87 -2.71 16.18 4.36
CA PRO A 87 -4.06 16.11 4.94
C PRO A 87 -5.14 16.29 3.89
N GLY A 88 -6.16 15.45 3.96
CA GLY A 88 -7.26 15.43 3.00
C GLY A 88 -7.14 14.40 1.92
N VAL A 89 -5.98 13.82 1.73
CA VAL A 89 -5.75 12.81 0.70
C VAL A 89 -6.36 11.47 1.15
N GLN A 90 -7.03 10.80 0.26
CA GLN A 90 -7.62 9.51 0.52
C GLN A 90 -6.63 8.40 0.16
N VAL A 91 -6.42 7.49 1.08
CA VAL A 91 -5.39 6.45 0.94
C VAL A 91 -5.90 5.08 1.35
N GLU A 92 -5.24 4.07 0.82
CA GLU A 92 -5.31 2.69 1.32
C GLU A 92 -3.91 2.31 1.80
N VAL A 93 -3.82 1.69 2.97
CA VAL A 93 -2.53 1.37 3.58
C VAL A 93 -2.47 -0.10 3.94
N TRP A 94 -1.36 -0.73 3.60
CA TRP A 94 -1.04 -2.09 3.99
C TRP A 94 0.09 -2.02 5.01
N PHE A 95 -0.07 -2.70 6.13
CA PHE A 95 0.93 -2.68 7.19
C PHE A 95 2.05 -3.67 6.91
N ASP A 96 3.24 -3.31 7.35
CA ASP A 96 4.42 -4.16 7.27
C ASP A 96 4.63 -4.80 8.65
N GLY A 97 4.25 -6.06 8.75
CA GLY A 97 4.38 -6.78 10.00
C GLY A 97 3.29 -6.47 11.00
N PRO A 98 3.49 -6.85 12.27
CA PRO A 98 2.47 -6.68 13.27
C PRO A 98 2.25 -5.21 13.62
N ALA A 99 1.01 -4.90 13.92
CA ALA A 99 0.61 -3.58 14.36
C ALA A 99 0.36 -3.59 15.87
N ALA A 100 0.67 -2.49 16.53
CA ALA A 100 0.29 -2.33 17.92
C ALA A 100 -1.19 -2.01 18.00
N MET A 101 -1.93 -2.82 18.74
CA MET A 101 -3.38 -2.71 18.87
C MET A 101 -3.76 -1.64 19.89
N SER A 102 -3.24 -0.47 19.70
CA SER A 102 -3.57 0.73 20.47
C SER A 102 -4.58 1.57 19.69
N TYR A 103 -4.97 2.69 20.25
CA TYR A 103 -5.80 3.64 19.52
C TYR A 103 -5.18 5.03 19.65
N PRO A 104 -4.66 5.56 18.55
CA PRO A 104 -4.64 4.99 17.21
C PRO A 104 -3.75 3.75 17.11
N ILE A 105 -4.07 2.88 16.17
CA ILE A 105 -3.21 1.75 15.84
C ILE A 105 -1.87 2.30 15.39
N GLN A 106 -0.77 1.65 15.81
CA GLN A 106 0.57 2.04 15.37
C GLN A 106 1.15 0.94 14.52
N ALA A 107 1.56 1.28 13.31
CA ALA A 107 2.06 0.31 12.35
C ALA A 107 3.06 0.96 11.41
N LYS A 108 3.89 0.12 10.82
CA LYS A 108 4.77 0.52 9.73
C LYS A 108 4.03 0.26 8.42
N ALA A 109 4.17 1.15 7.46
CA ALA A 109 3.53 0.94 6.16
C ALA A 109 4.41 0.12 5.25
N LEU A 110 3.86 -0.97 4.74
CA LEU A 110 4.45 -1.71 3.63
C LEU A 110 4.17 -0.97 2.32
N ALA A 111 2.94 -0.57 2.12
CA ALA A 111 2.51 0.12 0.92
C ALA A 111 1.39 1.11 1.23
N VAL A 112 1.40 2.20 0.50
CA VAL A 112 0.34 3.22 0.54
C VAL A 112 -0.09 3.51 -0.88
N VAL A 113 -1.38 3.45 -1.13
CA VAL A 113 -1.95 3.82 -2.42
C VAL A 113 -2.79 5.08 -2.21
N ILE A 114 -2.42 6.14 -2.91
CA ILE A 114 -3.21 7.36 -2.92
C ILE A 114 -4.35 7.14 -3.89
N VAL A 115 -5.56 7.16 -3.38
CA VAL A 115 -6.75 6.87 -4.16
C VAL A 115 -7.32 8.14 -4.77
N ARG A 116 -7.24 9.24 -4.00
CA ARG A 116 -7.84 10.48 -4.45
C ARG A 116 -7.23 11.69 -3.77
#